data_57865f931fb1db17c21084f7042e729c
#
_entry.id   57865f931fb1db17c21084f7042e729c
#
_cell.length_a   1.000
_cell.length_b   1.000
_cell.length_c   1.000
_cell.angle_alpha   90.00
_cell.angle_beta   90.00
_cell.angle_gamma   90.00
#
_symmetry.space_group_name_H-M   'P 1'
#
loop_
_entity.id
_entity.type
_entity.pdbx_description
1 polymer ?
#
loop_
_entity_poly.entity_id
_entity_poly.type
_entity_poly.pdbx_seq_one_letter_code
_entity_poly.pdbx_strand_id
1 'polypeptide(L)'
;MRAGRHSFPLVTYDPPSDVLYAKLSSVEAVSRERTEDGDVWTFDDVGRPTGLIVAEPRRRLDRNGAVYVILPSGERERLQGVEAAMRNPVQPSPG
;
A
#
# COMPACT_ATOMS: atom_id res chain seq x y z
N MET A 1 3.52 -7.12 4.36
CA MET A 1 3.87 -5.68 4.30
C MET A 1 3.18 -4.97 5.46
N ARG A 2 3.81 -3.98 6.01
CA ARG A 2 3.31 -3.34 7.22
C ARG A 2 3.58 -1.83 7.22
N ALA A 3 2.61 -1.06 7.66
CA ALA A 3 2.71 0.38 7.85
C ALA A 3 2.15 0.73 9.22
N GLY A 4 3.05 1.06 10.15
CA GLY A 4 2.66 1.28 11.53
C GLY A 4 2.00 0.03 12.13
N ARG A 5 0.79 0.19 12.63
CA ARG A 5 0.00 -0.93 13.17
C ARG A 5 -0.75 -1.71 12.10
N HIS A 6 -0.75 -1.22 10.86
CA HIS A 6 -1.51 -1.84 9.78
C HIS A 6 -0.68 -2.90 9.09
N SER A 7 -1.14 -4.14 9.11
CA SER A 7 -0.51 -5.26 8.44
C SER A 7 -1.34 -5.66 7.24
N PHE A 8 -0.71 -5.75 6.07
CA PHE A 8 -1.38 -6.03 4.80
C PHE A 8 -1.08 -7.47 4.37
N PRO A 9 -2.03 -8.39 4.53
CA PRO A 9 -1.82 -9.78 4.12
C PRO A 9 -1.83 -9.99 2.61
N LEU A 10 -2.50 -9.11 1.88
CA LEU A 10 -2.58 -9.20 0.42
C LEU A 10 -1.95 -7.98 -0.21
N VAL A 11 -0.89 -8.19 -0.98
CA VAL A 11 -0.18 -7.11 -1.65
C VAL A 11 0.05 -7.50 -3.11
N THR A 12 -0.25 -6.55 -4.00
CA THR A 12 -0.08 -6.71 -5.44
C THR A 12 0.74 -5.56 -5.96
N TYR A 13 1.83 -5.86 -6.65
CA TYR A 13 2.64 -4.82 -7.30
C TYR A 13 2.49 -4.90 -8.80
N ASP A 14 2.26 -3.76 -9.44
CA ASP A 14 2.17 -3.63 -10.88
C ASP A 14 3.41 -2.90 -11.41
N PRO A 15 4.41 -3.64 -11.92
CA PRO A 15 5.66 -3.03 -12.36
C PRO A 15 5.51 -1.99 -13.48
N PRO A 16 4.69 -2.21 -14.51
CA PRO A 16 4.58 -1.22 -15.60
C PRO A 16 4.11 0.15 -15.13
N SER A 17 3.19 0.22 -14.19
CA SER A 17 2.69 1.50 -13.67
C SER A 17 3.43 1.97 -12.43
N ASP A 18 4.25 1.10 -11.82
CA ASP A 18 4.90 1.33 -10.54
C ASP A 18 3.87 1.74 -9.48
N VAL A 19 2.89 0.86 -9.28
CA VAL A 19 1.84 1.05 -8.27
C VAL A 19 1.70 -0.23 -7.47
N LEU A 20 1.58 -0.07 -6.15
CA LEU A 20 1.42 -1.20 -5.25
C LEU A 20 0.06 -1.10 -4.56
N TYR A 21 -0.69 -2.20 -4.60
CA TYR A 21 -2.02 -2.30 -4.01
C TYR A 21 -1.95 -3.22 -2.80
N ALA A 22 -2.27 -2.68 -1.62
CA ALA A 22 -2.24 -3.45 -0.39
C ALA A 22 -3.64 -3.49 0.22
N LYS A 23 -4.06 -4.68 0.64
CA LYS A 23 -5.36 -4.87 1.27
C LYS A 23 -5.22 -5.28 2.72
N LEU A 24 -5.99 -4.62 3.59
CA LEU A 24 -6.11 -4.98 5.00
C LEU A 24 -7.22 -6.00 5.21
N SER A 25 -8.29 -5.90 4.43
CA SER A 25 -9.45 -6.76 4.57
C SER A 25 -10.14 -6.95 3.23
N SER A 26 -11.04 -7.93 3.18
CA SER A 26 -11.87 -8.19 2.00
C SER A 26 -13.14 -7.33 1.96
N VAL A 27 -13.34 -6.48 2.98
CA VAL A 27 -14.51 -5.62 3.03
C VAL A 27 -14.42 -4.58 1.91
N GLU A 28 -15.55 -4.33 1.27
CA GLU A 28 -15.61 -3.40 0.15
C GLU A 28 -15.29 -1.97 0.61
N ALA A 29 -14.45 -1.29 -0.16
CA ALA A 29 -14.14 0.10 0.09
C ALA A 29 -15.24 0.98 -0.45
N VAL A 30 -15.70 1.95 0.35
CA VAL A 30 -16.73 2.90 -0.06
C VAL A 30 -16.22 4.33 -0.16
N SER A 31 -15.03 4.62 0.38
CA SER A 31 -14.44 5.95 0.27
C SER A 31 -12.92 5.86 0.15
N ARG A 32 -12.31 6.96 -0.30
CA ARG A 32 -10.88 7.07 -0.52
C ARG A 32 -10.38 8.41 -0.03
N GLU A 33 -9.15 8.42 0.48
CA GLU A 33 -8.46 9.66 0.83
C GLU A 33 -7.03 9.62 0.31
N ARG A 34 -6.65 10.66 -0.41
CA ARG A 34 -5.30 10.81 -0.93
C ARG A 34 -4.44 11.53 0.10
N THR A 35 -3.24 11.01 0.35
CA THR A 35 -2.27 11.67 1.21
C THR A 35 -1.45 12.70 0.41
N GLU A 36 -0.71 13.54 1.11
CA GLU A 36 0.16 14.53 0.48
C GLU A 36 1.22 13.87 -0.42
N ASP A 37 1.63 12.66 -0.08
CA ASP A 37 2.63 11.93 -0.87
C ASP A 37 2.03 11.26 -2.11
N GLY A 38 0.72 11.36 -2.31
CA GLY A 38 0.06 10.79 -3.47
C GLY A 38 -0.43 9.36 -3.28
N ASP A 39 -0.25 8.80 -2.10
CA ASP A 39 -0.82 7.49 -1.77
C ASP A 39 -2.30 7.64 -1.47
N VAL A 40 -3.04 6.53 -1.57
CA VAL A 40 -4.50 6.56 -1.35
C VAL A 40 -4.87 5.48 -0.35
N TRP A 41 -5.50 5.90 0.74
CA TRP A 41 -6.13 4.98 1.67
C TRP A 41 -7.58 4.76 1.27
N THR A 42 -8.05 3.53 1.41
CA THR A 42 -9.45 3.18 1.18
C THR A 42 -10.09 2.81 2.51
N PHE A 43 -11.39 3.09 2.63
CA PHE A 43 -12.13 2.93 3.88
C PHE A 43 -13.47 2.25 3.62
N ASP A 44 -13.97 1.54 4.63
CA ASP A 44 -15.30 0.94 4.58
C ASP A 44 -16.38 1.96 4.97
N ASP A 45 -17.61 1.51 5.10
CA ASP A 45 -18.77 2.37 5.37
C ASP A 45 -18.77 2.98 6.77
N VAL A 46 -17.97 2.45 7.68
CA VAL A 46 -17.84 3.02 9.04
C VAL A 46 -16.50 3.72 9.24
N GLY A 47 -15.74 3.93 8.16
CA GLY A 47 -14.50 4.69 8.22
C GLY A 47 -13.27 3.91 8.64
N ARG A 48 -13.33 2.58 8.64
CA ARG A 48 -12.14 1.76 8.93
C ARG A 48 -11.29 1.57 7.68
N PRO A 49 -9.95 1.65 7.79
CA PRO A 49 -9.09 1.43 6.63
C PRO A 49 -9.25 0.01 6.08
N THR A 50 -9.40 -0.10 4.76
CA THR A 50 -9.51 -1.39 4.07
C THR A 50 -8.31 -1.67 3.17
N GLY A 51 -7.55 -0.65 2.80
CA GLY A 51 -6.40 -0.83 1.93
C GLY A 51 -5.59 0.43 1.74
N LEU A 52 -4.47 0.27 1.05
CA LEU A 52 -3.55 1.35 0.74
C LEU A 52 -3.02 1.15 -0.68
N ILE A 53 -3.08 2.20 -1.48
CA ILE A 53 -2.49 2.23 -2.82
C ILE A 53 -1.25 3.10 -2.74
N VAL A 54 -0.09 2.51 -2.98
CA VAL A 54 1.19 3.20 -2.88
C VAL A 54 1.65 3.61 -4.27
N ALA A 55 1.86 4.90 -4.46
CA ALA A 55 2.31 5.44 -5.73
C ALA A 55 3.83 5.37 -5.83
N GLU A 56 4.31 4.88 -6.95
CA GLU A 56 5.73 4.89 -7.32
C GLU A 56 6.68 4.31 -6.25
N PRO A 57 6.38 3.12 -5.70
CA PRO A 57 7.24 2.56 -4.64
C PRO A 57 8.66 2.27 -5.13
N ARG A 58 8.84 1.81 -6.39
CA ARG A 58 10.16 1.53 -6.94
C ARG A 58 10.98 2.81 -7.04
N ARG A 59 10.38 3.86 -7.60
CA ARG A 59 11.07 5.14 -7.74
C ARG A 59 11.45 5.71 -6.38
N ARG A 60 10.55 5.60 -5.40
CA ARG A 60 10.79 6.11 -4.05
C ARG A 60 11.90 5.34 -3.35
N LEU A 61 11.94 4.00 -3.51
CA LEU A 61 13.02 3.19 -2.98
C LEU A 61 14.37 3.55 -3.61
N ASP A 62 14.40 3.70 -4.93
CA ASP A 62 15.62 4.05 -5.65
C ASP A 62 16.16 5.42 -5.24
N ARG A 63 15.25 6.35 -4.96
CA ARG A 63 15.63 7.72 -4.59
C ARG A 63 16.04 7.83 -3.13
N ASN A 64 15.31 7.20 -2.22
CA ASN A 64 15.44 7.42 -0.79
C ASN A 64 15.88 6.19 0.02
N GLY A 65 15.93 5.02 -0.60
CA GLY A 65 16.25 3.79 0.11
C GLY A 65 15.12 3.23 0.95
N ALA A 66 13.99 3.93 1.03
CA ALA A 66 12.82 3.51 1.79
C ALA A 66 11.57 4.21 1.26
N VAL A 67 10.42 3.63 1.57
CA VAL A 67 9.12 4.24 1.26
C VAL A 67 8.47 4.60 2.59
N TYR A 68 8.13 5.87 2.77
CA TYR A 68 7.37 6.34 3.92
C TYR A 68 5.96 6.69 3.48
N VAL A 69 4.98 6.32 4.30
CA VAL A 69 3.58 6.60 4.02
C VAL A 69 2.98 7.38 5.18
N ILE A 70 1.96 8.16 4.88
CA ILE A 70 1.22 8.91 5.90
C ILE A 70 0.03 8.05 6.29
N LEU A 71 -0.06 7.69 7.57
CA LEU A 71 -1.15 6.87 8.10
C LEU A 71 -2.45 7.68 8.19
N PRO A 72 -3.61 7.01 8.32
CA PRO A 72 -4.86 7.73 8.56
C PRO A 72 -4.83 8.64 9.78
N SER A 73 -3.98 8.33 10.76
CA SER A 73 -3.78 9.18 11.93
C SER A 73 -3.00 10.46 11.64
N GLY A 74 -2.38 10.55 10.46
CA GLY A 74 -1.52 11.66 10.10
C GLY A 74 -0.04 11.42 10.36
N GLU A 75 0.30 10.35 11.05
CA GLU A 75 1.70 10.01 11.32
C GLU A 75 2.36 9.44 10.08
N ARG A 76 3.64 9.75 9.90
CA ARG A 76 4.44 9.20 8.80
C ARG A 76 5.20 8.00 9.31
N GLU A 77 5.05 6.88 8.60
CA GLU A 77 5.69 5.63 8.98
C GLU A 77 6.40 4.98 7.79
N ARG A 78 7.50 4.31 8.07
CA ARG A 78 8.20 3.53 7.05
C ARG A 78 7.36 2.31 6.69
N LEU A 79 7.24 2.06 5.39
CA LEU A 79 6.55 0.89 4.87
C LEU A 79 7.50 -0.31 4.94
N GLN A 80 7.20 -1.25 5.82
CA GLN A 80 8.05 -2.43 6.03
C GLN A 80 7.63 -3.56 5.10
N GLY A 81 8.62 -4.24 4.51
CA GLY A 81 8.36 -5.37 3.64
C GLY A 81 7.99 -4.99 2.21
N VAL A 82 8.14 -3.72 1.83
CA VAL A 82 7.78 -3.26 0.49
C VAL A 82 8.66 -3.90 -0.58
N GLU A 83 9.93 -4.08 -0.31
CA GLU A 83 10.85 -4.69 -1.29
C GLU A 83 10.47 -6.14 -1.59
N ALA A 84 10.16 -6.90 -0.54
CA ALA A 84 9.72 -8.29 -0.71
C ALA A 84 8.39 -8.34 -1.47
N ALA A 85 7.48 -7.43 -1.18
CA ALA A 85 6.19 -7.35 -1.87
C ALA A 85 6.36 -7.07 -3.36
N MET A 86 7.33 -6.22 -3.70
CA MET A 86 7.58 -5.88 -5.11
C MET A 86 8.32 -6.98 -5.88
N ARG A 87 9.08 -7.82 -5.19
CA ARG A 87 9.76 -8.95 -5.82
C ARG A 87 8.81 -10.09 -6.16
N ASN A 88 7.66 -10.15 -5.49
CA ASN A 88 6.63 -11.13 -5.75
C ASN A 88 5.40 -10.43 -6.30
N PRO A 89 5.48 -9.88 -7.53
CA PRO A 89 4.29 -9.34 -8.16
C PRO A 89 3.28 -10.46 -8.29
N VAL A 90 2.01 -10.12 -8.41
CA VAL A 90 0.96 -11.11 -8.50
C VAL A 90 1.36 -12.20 -9.47
N GLN A 91 1.56 -13.37 -8.93
CA GLN A 91 1.73 -14.54 -9.72
C GLN A 91 0.34 -14.97 -10.17
N PRO A 92 0.09 -15.03 -11.46
CA PRO A 92 -1.10 -15.71 -11.91
C PRO A 92 -1.03 -17.08 -11.27
N SER A 93 -2.09 -17.44 -10.62
CA SER A 93 -2.19 -18.73 -10.00
C SER A 93 -1.67 -19.77 -10.95
N PRO A 94 -0.66 -20.56 -10.61
CA PRO A 94 -0.29 -21.67 -11.46
C PRO A 94 -1.51 -22.55 -11.54
N GLY A 95 -2.12 -22.50 -12.65
CA GLY A 95 -3.38 -23.22 -12.90
C GLY A 95 -3.24 -24.66 -12.60
#